data_fa86490e589412e935bb62e1e9035b3a
#
_entry.id   fa86490e589412e935bb62e1e9035b3a
#
_cell.length_a   1.000
_cell.length_b   1.000
_cell.length_c   1.000
_cell.angle_alpha   90.00
_cell.angle_beta   90.00
_cell.angle_gamma   90.00
#
_symmetry.space_group_name_H-M   'P 1'
#
loop_
_entity.id
_entity.type
_entity.pdbx_description
1 polymer ?
#
loop_
_entity_poly.entity_id
_entity_poly.type
_entity_poly.pdbx_seq_one_letter_code
_entity_poly.pdbx_strand_id
1 'polypeptide(L)'
;MIKLKNFTELNSQEIELIFKWRNHPDINQFMKTKYIDFEEHLRFLKKLHQDSSKKYFLVFQYEQIIGVIDFVNITTKSCEFGLYAKPNLKGVGQILIQEIKKYAFENLKVNTLKAYVFKDNRKALKLYQQNHFTIYDEDKDFYHICLKQSDCKALPS
;
A
#
# COMPACT_ATOMS: atom_id res chain seq x y z
N MET A 1 -0.17 -19.02 2.24
CA MET A 1 0.83 -18.52 1.27
C MET A 1 0.33 -17.23 0.63
N ILE A 2 1.19 -16.24 0.60
CA ILE A 2 0.86 -14.93 0.01
C ILE A 2 1.53 -14.80 -1.34
N LYS A 3 0.80 -14.30 -2.32
CA LYS A 3 1.29 -14.09 -3.68
C LYS A 3 0.99 -12.66 -4.11
N LEU A 4 1.97 -12.00 -4.70
CA LEU A 4 1.84 -10.63 -5.22
C LEU A 4 1.77 -10.69 -6.75
N LYS A 5 0.77 -10.01 -7.33
CA LYS A 5 0.65 -9.88 -8.77
C LYS A 5 0.82 -8.41 -9.15
N ASN A 6 1.84 -8.10 -9.93
CA ASN A 6 2.12 -6.74 -10.35
C ASN A 6 0.97 -6.20 -11.19
N PHE A 7 0.61 -4.93 -11.00
CA PHE A 7 -0.46 -4.29 -11.77
C PHE A 7 -0.15 -4.25 -13.27
N THR A 8 1.11 -4.38 -13.67
CA THR A 8 1.48 -4.46 -15.08
C THR A 8 1.10 -5.79 -15.71
N GLU A 9 0.67 -6.77 -14.92
CA GLU A 9 0.33 -8.12 -15.37
C GLU A 9 -1.14 -8.46 -15.19
N LEU A 10 -1.99 -7.48 -14.85
CA LEU A 10 -3.41 -7.71 -14.59
C LEU A 10 -4.17 -8.09 -15.88
N ASN A 11 -5.12 -9.01 -15.75
CA ASN A 11 -6.06 -9.29 -16.82
C ASN A 11 -7.22 -8.27 -16.78
N SER A 12 -8.10 -8.31 -17.80
CA SER A 12 -9.18 -7.33 -17.91
C SER A 12 -10.16 -7.37 -16.73
N GLN A 13 -10.43 -8.55 -16.19
CA GLN A 13 -11.33 -8.69 -15.03
C GLN A 13 -10.71 -8.07 -13.77
N GLU A 14 -9.41 -8.25 -13.56
CA GLU A 14 -8.70 -7.67 -12.43
C GLU A 14 -8.60 -6.15 -12.54
N ILE A 15 -8.37 -5.65 -13.74
CA ILE A 15 -8.35 -4.20 -14.00
C ILE A 15 -9.69 -3.58 -13.61
N GLU A 16 -10.79 -4.18 -14.03
CA GLU A 16 -12.14 -3.71 -13.72
C GLU A 16 -12.43 -3.81 -12.22
N LEU A 17 -12.02 -4.90 -11.60
CA LEU A 17 -12.21 -5.13 -10.16
C LEU A 17 -11.53 -4.04 -9.34
N ILE A 18 -10.26 -3.74 -9.63
CA ILE A 18 -9.49 -2.73 -8.93
C ILE A 18 -10.10 -1.34 -9.16
N PHE A 19 -10.60 -1.06 -10.36
CA PHE A 19 -11.29 0.18 -10.63
C PHE A 19 -12.51 0.35 -9.72
N LYS A 20 -13.32 -0.68 -9.56
CA LYS A 20 -14.49 -0.66 -8.67
C LYS A 20 -14.06 -0.43 -7.22
N TRP A 21 -13.01 -1.10 -6.78
CA TRP A 21 -12.51 -0.94 -5.41
C TRP A 21 -12.03 0.49 -5.16
N ARG A 22 -11.29 1.04 -6.12
CA ARG A 22 -10.70 2.38 -5.99
C ARG A 22 -11.78 3.45 -5.80
N ASN A 23 -12.96 3.26 -6.37
CA ASN A 23 -14.10 4.16 -6.24
C ASN A 23 -15.11 3.74 -5.17
N HIS A 24 -14.84 2.64 -4.45
CA HIS A 24 -15.71 2.18 -3.37
C HIS A 24 -15.50 3.07 -2.13
N PRO A 25 -16.59 3.45 -1.42
CA PRO A 25 -16.48 4.31 -0.22
C PRO A 25 -15.54 3.79 0.86
N ASP A 26 -15.46 2.46 1.06
CA ASP A 26 -14.56 1.86 2.05
C ASP A 26 -13.10 2.22 1.78
N ILE A 27 -12.76 2.50 0.52
CA ILE A 27 -11.39 2.75 0.10
C ILE A 27 -11.17 4.22 -0.18
N ASN A 28 -12.02 4.84 -1.01
CA ASN A 28 -11.76 6.20 -1.47
C ASN A 28 -11.93 7.28 -0.41
N GLN A 29 -12.65 7.01 0.68
CA GLN A 29 -12.84 8.00 1.75
C GLN A 29 -11.52 8.46 2.38
N PHE A 30 -10.48 7.63 2.34
CA PHE A 30 -9.18 7.93 2.89
C PHE A 30 -8.13 8.23 1.82
N MET A 31 -8.56 8.58 0.62
CA MET A 31 -7.66 8.92 -0.48
C MET A 31 -7.73 10.41 -0.82
N LYS A 32 -6.60 10.97 -1.24
CA LYS A 32 -6.55 12.38 -1.64
C LYS A 32 -7.47 12.65 -2.82
N THR A 33 -7.45 11.77 -3.82
CA THR A 33 -8.36 11.82 -4.96
C THR A 33 -9.48 10.82 -4.71
N LYS A 34 -10.70 11.31 -4.47
CA LYS A 34 -11.82 10.46 -4.07
C LYS A 34 -12.35 9.58 -5.20
N TYR A 35 -12.38 10.11 -6.42
CA TYR A 35 -13.00 9.43 -7.55
C TYR A 35 -12.12 9.53 -8.79
N ILE A 36 -12.04 8.43 -9.55
CA ILE A 36 -11.36 8.41 -10.85
C ILE A 36 -12.29 7.76 -11.87
N ASP A 37 -12.24 8.20 -13.15
CA ASP A 37 -12.98 7.53 -14.20
C ASP A 37 -12.15 6.38 -14.80
N PHE A 38 -12.79 5.55 -15.61
CA PHE A 38 -12.15 4.35 -16.13
C PHE A 38 -10.97 4.68 -17.07
N GLU A 39 -11.06 5.77 -17.83
CA GLU A 39 -9.96 6.18 -18.70
C GLU A 39 -8.74 6.62 -17.90
N GLU A 40 -8.94 7.35 -16.81
CA GLU A 40 -7.85 7.72 -15.91
C GLU A 40 -7.19 6.49 -15.33
N HIS A 41 -7.99 5.49 -14.94
CA HIS A 41 -7.50 4.22 -14.41
C HIS A 41 -6.62 3.51 -15.44
N LEU A 42 -7.09 3.41 -16.69
CA LEU A 42 -6.32 2.78 -17.77
C LEU A 42 -5.02 3.52 -18.06
N ARG A 43 -5.06 4.86 -18.09
CA ARG A 43 -3.86 5.68 -18.29
C ARG A 43 -2.84 5.44 -17.16
N PHE A 44 -3.31 5.37 -15.92
CA PHE A 44 -2.47 5.08 -14.77
C PHE A 44 -1.78 3.73 -14.93
N LEU A 45 -2.53 2.68 -15.27
CA LEU A 45 -1.97 1.34 -15.45
C LEU A 45 -0.95 1.30 -16.59
N LYS A 46 -1.22 2.02 -17.67
CA LYS A 46 -0.30 2.11 -18.82
C LYS A 46 1.02 2.77 -18.41
N LYS A 47 0.96 3.84 -17.63
CA LYS A 47 2.16 4.55 -17.17
C LYS A 47 3.01 3.70 -16.24
N LEU A 48 2.41 2.80 -15.48
CA LEU A 48 3.15 1.93 -14.55
C LEU A 48 4.19 1.06 -15.26
N HIS A 49 3.95 0.69 -16.52
CA HIS A 49 4.91 -0.10 -17.30
C HIS A 49 6.24 0.61 -17.50
N GLN A 50 6.27 1.93 -17.42
CA GLN A 50 7.44 2.74 -17.71
C GLN A 50 7.96 3.52 -16.49
N ASP A 51 7.29 3.41 -15.35
CA ASP A 51 7.65 4.19 -14.16
C ASP A 51 8.28 3.30 -13.09
N SER A 52 9.60 3.30 -13.04
CA SER A 52 10.35 2.50 -12.07
C SER A 52 10.23 3.02 -10.63
N SER A 53 9.69 4.23 -10.44
CA SER A 53 9.51 4.80 -9.10
C SER A 53 8.24 4.32 -8.40
N LYS A 54 7.42 3.52 -9.09
CA LYS A 54 6.13 3.03 -8.56
C LYS A 54 5.96 1.55 -8.82
N LYS A 55 5.42 0.83 -7.84
CA LYS A 55 5.03 -0.58 -7.97
C LYS A 55 3.72 -0.79 -7.21
N TYR A 56 2.76 -1.39 -7.89
CA TYR A 56 1.45 -1.73 -7.32
C TYR A 56 1.23 -3.22 -7.46
N PHE A 57 0.69 -3.85 -6.42
CA PHE A 57 0.46 -5.30 -6.40
C PHE A 57 -0.94 -5.63 -5.89
N LEU A 58 -1.57 -6.57 -6.60
CA LEU A 58 -2.75 -7.25 -6.12
C LEU A 58 -2.27 -8.39 -5.22
N VAL A 59 -2.84 -8.51 -4.04
CA VAL A 59 -2.39 -9.48 -3.03
C VAL A 59 -3.35 -10.65 -2.94
N PHE A 60 -2.81 -11.86 -3.07
CA PHE A 60 -3.57 -13.11 -2.97
C PHE A 60 -3.14 -13.87 -1.72
N GLN A 61 -4.12 -14.44 -1.03
CA GLN A 61 -3.89 -15.41 0.04
C GLN A 61 -4.67 -16.68 -0.31
N TYR A 62 -3.98 -17.79 -0.47
CA TYR A 62 -4.59 -19.05 -0.89
C TYR A 62 -5.49 -18.89 -2.12
N GLU A 63 -4.98 -18.21 -3.14
CA GLU A 63 -5.68 -17.94 -4.40
C GLU A 63 -6.86 -16.98 -4.30
N GLN A 64 -7.12 -16.43 -3.13
CA GLN A 64 -8.17 -15.40 -2.95
C GLN A 64 -7.53 -14.03 -2.88
N ILE A 65 -8.15 -13.08 -3.58
CA ILE A 65 -7.69 -11.69 -3.58
C ILE A 65 -8.11 -11.05 -2.27
N ILE A 66 -7.15 -10.49 -1.51
CA ILE A 66 -7.43 -9.89 -0.21
C ILE A 66 -7.22 -8.37 -0.16
N GLY A 67 -6.51 -7.80 -1.11
CA GLY A 67 -6.27 -6.36 -1.10
C GLY A 67 -5.20 -5.94 -2.09
N VAL A 68 -4.74 -4.71 -1.90
CA VAL A 68 -3.72 -4.06 -2.74
C VAL A 68 -2.66 -3.45 -1.85
N ILE A 69 -1.42 -3.56 -2.26
CA ILE A 69 -0.31 -2.81 -1.67
C ILE A 69 0.41 -2.04 -2.76
N ASP A 70 0.99 -0.91 -2.40
CA ASP A 70 1.76 -0.13 -3.37
C ASP A 70 2.99 0.50 -2.74
N PHE A 71 3.93 0.83 -3.62
CA PHE A 71 5.16 1.55 -3.29
C PHE A 71 5.32 2.66 -4.30
N VAL A 72 5.50 3.88 -3.82
CA VAL A 72 5.69 5.06 -4.67
C VAL A 72 6.91 5.84 -4.19
N ASN A 73 7.36 6.77 -5.02
CA ASN A 73 8.56 7.56 -4.73
C ASN A 73 9.74 6.67 -4.32
N ILE A 74 9.91 5.56 -5.03
CA ILE A 74 10.97 4.59 -4.76
C ILE A 74 12.33 5.17 -5.11
N THR A 75 13.24 5.20 -4.14
CA THR A 75 14.64 5.55 -4.34
C THR A 75 15.51 4.42 -3.78
N THR A 76 16.83 4.57 -3.88
CA THR A 76 17.75 3.59 -3.29
C THR A 76 17.71 3.59 -1.76
N LYS A 77 17.19 4.67 -1.15
CA LYS A 77 17.19 4.83 0.31
C LYS A 77 15.83 4.68 0.95
N SER A 78 14.78 5.05 0.25
CA SER A 78 13.44 5.09 0.85
C SER A 78 12.35 4.87 -0.18
N CYS A 79 11.16 4.55 0.31
CA CYS A 79 9.95 4.60 -0.49
C CYS A 79 8.76 4.91 0.42
N GLU A 80 7.66 5.31 -0.21
CA GLU A 80 6.38 5.47 0.46
C GLU A 80 5.50 4.29 0.09
N PHE A 81 4.56 3.94 0.97
CA PHE A 81 3.64 2.84 0.71
C PHE A 81 2.20 3.23 0.95
N GLY A 82 1.29 2.45 0.36
CA GLY A 82 -0.12 2.46 0.65
C GLY A 82 -0.64 1.04 0.69
N LEU A 83 -1.78 0.84 1.32
CA LEU A 83 -2.47 -0.45 1.32
C LEU A 83 -3.96 -0.25 1.51
N TYR A 84 -4.74 -1.18 0.98
CA TYR A 84 -6.14 -1.29 1.34
C TYR A 84 -6.61 -2.73 1.17
N ALA A 85 -7.54 -3.13 2.05
CA ALA A 85 -8.15 -4.44 1.98
C ALA A 85 -9.28 -4.43 0.93
N LYS A 86 -9.60 -5.61 0.41
CA LYS A 86 -10.80 -5.80 -0.39
C LYS A 86 -12.01 -5.23 0.37
N PRO A 87 -12.92 -4.48 -0.28
CA PRO A 87 -14.10 -3.95 0.40
C PRO A 87 -14.85 -5.03 1.18
N ASN A 88 -15.28 -4.69 2.39
CA ASN A 88 -15.99 -5.57 3.31
C ASN A 88 -15.18 -6.72 3.90
N LEU A 89 -13.90 -6.87 3.52
CA LEU A 89 -13.02 -7.87 4.11
C LEU A 89 -12.30 -7.26 5.30
N LYS A 90 -12.36 -7.94 6.45
CA LYS A 90 -11.72 -7.48 7.69
C LYS A 90 -10.65 -8.45 8.14
N GLY A 91 -9.69 -7.95 8.94
CA GLY A 91 -8.70 -8.80 9.57
C GLY A 91 -7.47 -9.11 8.71
N VAL A 92 -7.32 -8.50 7.54
CA VAL A 92 -6.17 -8.75 6.64
C VAL A 92 -5.12 -7.65 6.70
N GLY A 93 -5.34 -6.57 7.43
CA GLY A 93 -4.40 -5.46 7.52
C GLY A 93 -3.01 -5.90 7.95
N GLN A 94 -2.93 -6.78 8.95
CA GLN A 94 -1.65 -7.28 9.45
C GLN A 94 -0.90 -8.06 8.37
N ILE A 95 -1.60 -8.85 7.56
CA ILE A 95 -1.00 -9.58 6.44
C ILE A 95 -0.44 -8.59 5.42
N LEU A 96 -1.23 -7.57 5.06
CA LEU A 96 -0.83 -6.58 4.07
C LEU A 96 0.39 -5.79 4.52
N ILE A 97 0.42 -5.33 5.77
CA ILE A 97 1.57 -4.56 6.26
C ILE A 97 2.84 -5.41 6.39
N GLN A 98 2.70 -6.70 6.69
CA GLN A 98 3.84 -7.61 6.71
C GLN A 98 4.43 -7.77 5.31
N GLU A 99 3.58 -7.89 4.28
CA GLU A 99 4.05 -8.00 2.90
C GLU A 99 4.71 -6.71 2.43
N ILE A 100 4.21 -5.56 2.85
CA ILE A 100 4.85 -4.27 2.57
C ILE A 100 6.25 -4.22 3.16
N LYS A 101 6.40 -4.55 4.45
CA LYS A 101 7.71 -4.53 5.12
C LYS A 101 8.68 -5.49 4.43
N LYS A 102 8.22 -6.70 4.15
CA LYS A 102 9.04 -7.71 3.50
C LYS A 102 9.53 -7.26 2.12
N TYR A 103 8.62 -6.79 1.28
CA TYR A 103 8.99 -6.36 -0.07
C TYR A 103 9.91 -5.15 -0.06
N ALA A 104 9.61 -4.15 0.77
CA ALA A 104 10.42 -2.93 0.84
C ALA A 104 11.86 -3.23 1.29
N PHE A 105 12.02 -4.03 2.34
CA PHE A 105 13.36 -4.27 2.90
C PHE A 105 14.12 -5.39 2.19
N GLU A 106 13.45 -6.42 1.72
CA GLU A 106 14.12 -7.56 1.06
C GLU A 106 14.27 -7.39 -0.45
N ASN A 107 13.28 -6.81 -1.12
CA ASN A 107 13.29 -6.67 -2.59
C ASN A 107 13.76 -5.29 -3.04
N LEU A 108 13.16 -4.22 -2.51
CA LEU A 108 13.57 -2.86 -2.84
C LEU A 108 14.85 -2.46 -2.12
N LYS A 109 15.13 -3.08 -0.98
CA LYS A 109 16.33 -2.85 -0.17
C LYS A 109 16.47 -1.41 0.29
N VAL A 110 15.35 -0.77 0.59
CA VAL A 110 15.34 0.58 1.14
C VAL A 110 15.71 0.54 2.63
N ASN A 111 16.19 1.67 3.14
CA ASN A 111 16.51 1.83 4.56
C ASN A 111 15.32 2.35 5.36
N THR A 112 14.44 3.10 4.70
CA THR A 112 13.32 3.77 5.35
C THR A 112 12.04 3.56 4.54
N LEU A 113 10.99 3.17 5.23
CA LEU A 113 9.66 2.98 4.68
C LEU A 113 8.75 4.05 5.28
N LYS A 114 8.04 4.81 4.43
CA LYS A 114 7.25 5.97 4.85
C LYS A 114 5.81 5.85 4.35
N ALA A 115 4.90 6.54 5.04
CA ALA A 115 3.52 6.68 4.57
C ALA A 115 2.87 7.94 5.14
N TYR A 116 1.78 8.34 4.50
CA TYR A 116 0.88 9.37 4.99
C TYR A 116 -0.42 8.70 5.43
N VAL A 117 -0.92 9.08 6.60
CA VAL A 117 -2.16 8.52 7.14
C VAL A 117 -3.10 9.66 7.48
N PHE A 118 -4.31 9.65 6.94
CA PHE A 118 -5.32 10.63 7.35
C PHE A 118 -5.52 10.54 8.86
N LYS A 119 -5.56 11.69 9.54
CA LYS A 119 -5.73 11.73 10.99
C LYS A 119 -7.02 11.05 11.45
N ASP A 120 -8.04 11.07 10.62
CA ASP A 120 -9.32 10.43 10.90
C ASP A 120 -9.27 8.89 10.72
N ASN A 121 -8.25 8.38 10.04
CA ASN A 121 -8.10 6.94 9.82
C ASN A 121 -7.39 6.30 11.01
N ARG A 122 -8.07 6.27 12.14
CA ARG A 122 -7.50 5.78 13.41
C ARG A 122 -7.16 4.30 13.37
N LYS A 123 -7.93 3.53 12.64
CA LYS A 123 -7.71 2.08 12.49
C LYS A 123 -6.37 1.80 11.79
N ALA A 124 -6.09 2.52 10.70
CA ALA A 124 -4.83 2.39 9.98
C ALA A 124 -3.66 2.84 10.85
N LEU A 125 -3.79 3.99 11.52
CA LEU A 125 -2.72 4.49 12.38
C LEU A 125 -2.38 3.48 13.48
N LYS A 126 -3.40 2.90 14.12
CA LYS A 126 -3.19 1.88 15.16
C LYS A 126 -2.43 0.67 14.60
N LEU A 127 -2.83 0.19 13.42
CA LEU A 127 -2.15 -0.92 12.75
C LEU A 127 -0.67 -0.61 12.54
N TYR A 128 -0.38 0.58 12.02
CA TYR A 128 1.01 0.97 11.72
C TYR A 128 1.83 1.11 12.98
N GLN A 129 1.28 1.72 14.03
CA GLN A 129 1.97 1.85 15.32
C GLN A 129 2.23 0.48 15.96
N GLN A 130 1.30 -0.45 15.84
CA GLN A 130 1.48 -1.82 16.31
C GLN A 130 2.58 -2.56 15.53
N ASN A 131 2.90 -2.08 14.34
CA ASN A 131 3.97 -2.62 13.50
C ASN A 131 5.23 -1.76 13.55
N HIS A 132 5.37 -0.97 14.63
CA HIS A 132 6.59 -0.21 14.98
C HIS A 132 6.85 1.02 14.14
N PHE A 133 5.86 1.48 13.37
CA PHE A 133 5.97 2.77 12.70
C PHE A 133 5.81 3.89 13.73
N THR A 134 6.54 4.97 13.53
CA THR A 134 6.46 6.16 14.39
C THR A 134 6.01 7.37 13.58
N ILE A 135 5.32 8.27 14.24
CA ILE A 135 4.95 9.57 13.64
C ILE A 135 6.18 10.46 13.75
N TYR A 136 6.67 10.97 12.61
CA TYR A 136 7.82 11.87 12.61
C TYR A 136 7.44 13.29 12.21
N ASP A 137 6.25 13.49 11.64
CA ASP A 137 5.75 14.79 11.23
C ASP A 137 4.24 14.73 11.09
N GLU A 138 3.60 15.87 10.95
CA GLU A 138 2.18 15.96 10.66
C GLU A 138 1.86 17.28 9.98
N ASP A 139 0.77 17.29 9.22
CA ASP A 139 0.18 18.51 8.68
C ASP A 139 -1.28 18.57 9.13
N LYS A 140 -2.10 19.42 8.49
CA LYS A 140 -3.49 19.60 8.89
C LYS A 140 -4.29 18.30 8.85
N ASP A 141 -4.08 17.48 7.79
CA ASP A 141 -4.93 16.33 7.51
C ASP A 141 -4.24 14.99 7.75
N PHE A 142 -2.91 14.95 7.74
CA PHE A 142 -2.14 13.71 7.75
C PHE A 142 -1.14 13.62 8.88
N TYR A 143 -0.93 12.39 9.39
CA TYR A 143 0.29 12.02 10.09
C TYR A 143 1.26 11.44 9.07
N HIS A 144 2.54 11.79 9.22
CA HIS A 144 3.63 11.23 8.41
C HIS A 144 4.36 10.21 9.29
N ILE A 145 4.37 8.97 8.84
CA ILE A 145 4.92 7.86 9.62
C ILE A 145 6.10 7.24 8.90
N CYS A 146 7.00 6.63 9.66
CA CYS A 146 8.14 5.91 9.10
C CYS A 146 8.56 4.72 9.93
N LEU A 147 9.22 3.78 9.27
CA LEU A 147 9.88 2.64 9.89
C LEU A 147 11.25 2.50 9.24
N LYS A 148 12.30 2.44 10.05
CA LYS A 148 13.66 2.20 9.56
C LYS A 148 13.97 0.72 9.65
N GLN A 149 14.73 0.20 8.69
CA GLN A 149 15.12 -1.20 8.67
C GLN A 149 15.86 -1.59 9.96
N SER A 150 16.70 -0.68 10.48
CA SER A 150 17.42 -0.93 11.72
C SER A 150 16.50 -1.19 12.91
N ASP A 151 15.31 -0.57 12.94
CA ASP A 151 14.33 -0.77 14.00
C ASP A 151 13.74 -2.17 13.93
N CYS A 152 13.56 -2.71 12.72
CA CYS A 152 13.08 -4.08 12.54
C CYS A 152 14.08 -5.10 13.07
N LYS A 153 15.38 -4.86 12.86
CA LYS A 153 16.44 -5.76 13.32
C LYS A 153 16.65 -5.71 14.83
N ALA A 154 16.27 -4.62 15.46
CA ALA A 154 16.39 -4.46 16.92
C ALA A 154 15.32 -5.23 17.67
N LEU A 155 14.30 -5.75 17.00
CA LEU A 155 13.22 -6.49 17.64
C LEU A 155 13.62 -7.95 17.85
N PRO A 156 13.41 -8.51 19.05
CA PRO A 156 13.66 -9.92 19.26
C PRO A 156 12.74 -10.72 18.36
N SER A 157 13.31 -11.68 17.71
CA SER A 157 12.56 -12.59 16.86
C SER A 157 11.70 -13.55 17.69
#